data_7f0929146f1b12a6be41bb474c1e75e3
#
_entry.id   7f0929146f1b12a6be41bb474c1e75e3
#
_cell.length_a   1.000
_cell.length_b   1.000
_cell.length_c   1.000
_cell.angle_alpha   90.00
_cell.angle_beta   90.00
_cell.angle_gamma   90.00
#
_symmetry.space_group_name_H-M   'P 1'
#
loop_
_entity.id
_entity.type
_entity.pdbx_description
1 polymer ?
#
loop_
_entity_poly.entity_id
_entity_poly.type
_entity_poly.pdbx_seq_one_letter_code
_entity_poly.pdbx_strand_id
1 'polypeptide(L)'
;VTAAAIATGAIDADALAADVINDILAGTALTEAYATDGATATPAQLLYMIWAALAEFAISGTTITAKKLDGSTTAMTFTLDSSTTPTSRTRAT
;
A
#
# COMPACT_ATOMS: atom_id res chain seq x y z
N VAL A 1 -17.46 27.55 -8.85
CA VAL A 1 -16.22 27.43 -9.63
C VAL A 1 -16.25 26.13 -10.41
N THR A 2 -16.05 26.19 -11.71
CA THR A 2 -15.98 25.00 -12.56
C THR A 2 -14.52 24.63 -12.83
N ALA A 3 -14.28 23.43 -13.34
CA ALA A 3 -12.94 22.99 -13.73
C ALA A 3 -12.31 23.92 -14.77
N ALA A 4 -13.12 24.51 -15.67
CA ALA A 4 -12.64 25.44 -16.70
C ALA A 4 -12.22 26.79 -16.11
N ALA A 5 -12.68 27.16 -14.93
CA ALA A 5 -12.30 28.42 -14.29
C ALA A 5 -10.91 28.33 -13.60
N ILE A 6 -10.35 27.14 -13.48
CA ILE A 6 -9.02 26.94 -12.90
C ILE A 6 -8.06 26.61 -14.04
N ALA A 7 -7.14 27.51 -14.35
CA ALA A 7 -6.15 27.30 -15.40
C ALA A 7 -5.17 26.20 -15.00
N THR A 8 -4.60 25.53 -16.00
CA THR A 8 -3.55 24.52 -15.79
C THR A 8 -2.37 25.14 -15.02
N GLY A 9 -1.98 24.51 -13.93
CA GLY A 9 -0.89 24.99 -13.08
C GLY A 9 -1.27 26.11 -12.11
N ALA A 10 -2.54 26.53 -12.07
CA ALA A 10 -3.00 27.56 -11.12
C ALA A 10 -2.93 27.08 -9.68
N ILE A 11 -3.10 25.77 -9.44
CA ILE A 11 -2.94 25.15 -8.13
C ILE A 11 -1.64 24.37 -8.18
N ASP A 12 -0.62 24.90 -7.54
CA ASP A 12 0.70 24.26 -7.42
C ASP A 12 1.06 24.08 -5.94
N ALA A 13 2.31 23.71 -5.66
CA ALA A 13 2.76 23.47 -4.29
C ALA A 13 2.60 24.70 -3.38
N ASP A 14 2.79 25.91 -3.93
CA ASP A 14 2.67 27.15 -3.17
C ASP A 14 1.20 27.50 -2.89
N ALA A 15 0.27 27.02 -3.73
CA ALA A 15 -1.16 27.26 -3.57
C ALA A 15 -1.80 26.39 -2.48
N LEU A 16 -1.12 25.32 -2.03
CA LEU A 16 -1.63 24.42 -1.00
C LEU A 16 -1.11 24.85 0.37
N ALA A 17 -2.02 25.11 1.30
CA ALA A 17 -1.65 25.40 2.68
C ALA A 17 -1.14 24.14 3.38
N ALA A 18 -0.28 24.33 4.39
CA ALA A 18 0.26 23.20 5.18
C ALA A 18 -0.84 22.38 5.83
N ASP A 19 -1.94 23.00 6.23
CA ASP A 19 -3.08 22.30 6.84
C ASP A 19 -3.72 21.30 5.90
N VAL A 20 -3.77 21.59 4.58
CA VAL A 20 -4.31 20.67 3.57
C VAL A 20 -3.44 19.42 3.50
N ILE A 21 -2.12 19.58 3.52
CA ILE A 21 -1.19 18.45 3.51
C ILE A 21 -1.32 17.62 4.78
N ASN A 22 -1.45 18.25 5.93
CA ASN A 22 -1.68 17.56 7.20
C ASN A 22 -2.99 16.78 7.18
N ASP A 23 -4.06 17.34 6.66
CA ASP A 23 -5.35 16.66 6.55
C ASP A 23 -5.25 15.42 5.66
N ILE A 24 -4.51 15.50 4.56
CA ILE A 24 -4.31 14.36 3.65
C ILE A 24 -3.49 13.27 4.31
N LEU A 25 -2.40 13.63 5.00
CA LEU A 25 -1.44 12.65 5.52
C LEU A 25 -1.73 12.20 6.95
N ALA A 26 -2.38 13.03 7.76
CA ALA A 26 -2.57 12.74 9.18
C ALA A 26 -4.02 12.78 9.63
N GLY A 27 -4.87 13.54 8.97
CA GLY A 27 -6.25 13.76 9.41
C GLY A 27 -7.27 12.82 8.79
N THR A 28 -6.94 12.15 7.68
CA THR A 28 -7.89 11.30 6.96
C THR A 28 -7.23 9.96 6.66
N ALA A 29 -7.85 8.88 7.13
CA ALA A 29 -7.39 7.53 6.80
C ALA A 29 -7.71 7.21 5.34
N LEU A 30 -6.77 6.58 4.65
CA LEU A 30 -6.99 6.05 3.31
C LEU A 30 -7.87 4.80 3.41
N THR A 31 -8.67 4.55 2.36
CA THR A 31 -9.41 3.30 2.27
C THR A 31 -8.44 2.14 2.07
N GLU A 32 -8.52 1.14 2.95
CA GLU A 32 -7.69 -0.05 2.85
C GLU A 32 -7.90 -0.74 1.51
N ALA A 33 -6.82 -0.97 0.77
CA ALA A 33 -6.87 -1.57 -0.56
C ALA A 33 -5.57 -2.30 -0.87
N TYR A 34 -5.69 -3.38 -1.66
CA TYR A 34 -4.56 -4.21 -2.06
C TYR A 34 -4.70 -4.57 -3.53
N ALA A 35 -3.57 -4.59 -4.26
CA ALA A 35 -3.56 -5.00 -5.66
C ALA A 35 -3.10 -6.44 -5.78
N THR A 36 -3.62 -7.17 -6.78
CA THR A 36 -3.17 -8.53 -7.08
C THR A 36 -1.78 -8.50 -7.72
N ASP A 37 -1.09 -9.63 -7.67
CA ASP A 37 0.24 -9.76 -8.27
C ASP A 37 0.22 -9.39 -9.75
N GLY A 38 1.14 -8.52 -10.14
CA GLY A 38 1.28 -8.06 -11.53
C GLY A 38 0.30 -6.98 -11.97
N ALA A 39 -0.66 -6.61 -11.13
CA ALA A 39 -1.61 -5.55 -11.47
C ALA A 39 -1.03 -4.16 -11.20
N THR A 40 -1.53 -3.16 -11.93
CA THR A 40 -1.24 -1.77 -11.60
C THR A 40 -1.86 -1.41 -10.26
N ALA A 41 -1.24 -0.49 -9.53
CA ALA A 41 -1.66 -0.16 -8.17
C ALA A 41 -1.73 1.36 -7.98
N THR A 42 -2.73 1.79 -7.19
CA THR A 42 -2.81 3.18 -6.73
C THR A 42 -1.80 3.42 -5.61
N PRO A 43 -1.45 4.70 -5.31
CA PRO A 43 -0.60 4.98 -4.15
C PRO A 43 -1.13 4.40 -2.85
N ALA A 44 -2.45 4.42 -2.62
CA ALA A 44 -3.05 3.84 -1.42
C ALA A 44 -2.79 2.33 -1.34
N GLN A 45 -2.98 1.61 -2.44
CA GLN A 45 -2.69 0.17 -2.50
C GLN A 45 -1.22 -0.12 -2.21
N LEU A 46 -0.31 0.66 -2.79
CA LEU A 46 1.13 0.48 -2.55
C LEU A 46 1.50 0.72 -1.09
N LEU A 47 0.94 1.75 -0.45
CA LEU A 47 1.20 2.04 0.95
C LEU A 47 0.70 0.93 1.87
N TYR A 48 -0.52 0.43 1.66
CA TYR A 48 -1.06 -0.67 2.45
C TYR A 48 -0.28 -1.97 2.23
N MET A 49 0.15 -2.24 1.00
CA MET A 49 0.93 -3.44 0.69
C MET A 49 2.32 -3.38 1.34
N ILE A 50 2.96 -2.22 1.34
CA ILE A 50 4.24 -2.03 2.03
C ILE A 50 4.07 -2.25 3.52
N TRP A 51 3.03 -1.66 4.12
CA TRP A 51 2.74 -1.85 5.54
C TRP A 51 2.51 -3.32 5.86
N ALA A 52 1.67 -4.00 5.08
CA ALA A 52 1.36 -5.41 5.30
C ALA A 52 2.61 -6.30 5.21
N ALA A 53 3.50 -6.01 4.26
CA ALA A 53 4.73 -6.78 4.07
C ALA A 53 5.73 -6.60 5.23
N LEU A 54 5.68 -5.47 5.92
CA LEU A 54 6.63 -5.13 6.98
C LEU A 54 6.07 -5.33 8.39
N ALA A 55 4.74 -5.26 8.57
CA ALA A 55 4.14 -5.20 9.89
C ALA A 55 3.86 -6.58 10.49
N GLU A 56 2.99 -7.36 9.88
CA GLU A 56 2.58 -8.64 10.45
C GLU A 56 2.45 -9.70 9.37
N PHE A 57 3.13 -10.82 9.58
CA PHE A 57 3.09 -11.95 8.67
C PHE A 57 3.29 -13.26 9.43
N ALA A 58 2.86 -14.37 8.81
CA ALA A 58 3.07 -15.70 9.31
C ALA A 58 3.83 -16.52 8.27
N ILE A 59 4.70 -17.41 8.73
CA ILE A 59 5.47 -18.30 7.87
C ILE A 59 5.07 -19.74 8.16
N SER A 60 4.71 -20.48 7.11
CA SER A 60 4.42 -21.90 7.20
C SER A 60 5.06 -22.60 6.00
N GLY A 61 6.10 -23.41 6.29
CA GLY A 61 6.89 -24.06 5.24
C GLY A 61 7.54 -23.02 4.31
N THR A 62 7.15 -22.99 3.05
CA THR A 62 7.64 -22.03 2.07
C THR A 62 6.68 -20.88 1.80
N THR A 63 5.60 -20.76 2.57
CA THR A 63 4.59 -19.71 2.38
C THR A 63 4.71 -18.63 3.45
N ILE A 64 4.81 -17.37 3.02
CA ILE A 64 4.66 -16.20 3.89
C ILE A 64 3.30 -15.61 3.61
N THR A 65 2.50 -15.41 4.66
CA THR A 65 1.18 -14.79 4.59
C THR A 65 1.25 -13.42 5.27
N ALA A 66 1.19 -12.34 4.50
CA ALA A 66 1.13 -10.98 5.03
C ALA A 66 -0.31 -10.63 5.38
N LYS A 67 -0.51 -9.99 6.53
CA LYS A 67 -1.83 -9.70 7.08
C LYS A 67 -2.27 -8.28 6.77
N LYS A 68 -3.60 -8.11 6.69
CA LYS A 68 -4.22 -6.78 6.59
C LYS A 68 -4.17 -6.06 7.94
N LEU A 69 -4.74 -4.86 7.99
CA LEU A 69 -4.75 -4.06 9.22
C LEU A 69 -5.37 -4.78 10.41
N ASP A 70 -6.31 -5.70 10.17
CA ASP A 70 -6.96 -6.47 11.24
C ASP A 70 -6.04 -7.52 11.89
N GLY A 71 -4.87 -7.80 11.30
CA GLY A 71 -3.91 -8.77 11.83
C GLY A 71 -4.28 -10.22 11.60
N SER A 72 -5.36 -10.51 10.89
CA SER A 72 -5.83 -11.89 10.67
C SER A 72 -6.17 -12.21 9.22
N THR A 73 -6.72 -11.25 8.47
CA THR A 73 -7.09 -11.46 7.06
C THR A 73 -5.84 -11.38 6.17
N THR A 74 -5.73 -12.28 5.20
CA THR A 74 -4.61 -12.29 4.27
C THR A 74 -4.65 -11.12 3.31
N ALA A 75 -3.58 -10.33 3.28
CA ALA A 75 -3.39 -9.25 2.30
C ALA A 75 -2.66 -9.75 1.06
N MET A 76 -1.57 -10.49 1.26
CA MET A 76 -0.72 -11.01 0.19
C MET A 76 -0.07 -12.30 0.65
N THR A 77 0.35 -13.13 -0.30
CA THR A 77 1.19 -14.29 -0.01
C THR A 77 2.46 -14.24 -0.84
N PHE A 78 3.52 -14.82 -0.29
CA PHE A 78 4.81 -14.96 -0.95
C PHE A 78 5.27 -16.40 -0.84
N THR A 79 6.04 -16.87 -1.83
CA THR A 79 6.64 -18.19 -1.82
C THR A 79 8.15 -18.07 -1.64
N LEU A 80 8.68 -18.78 -0.68
CA LEU A 80 10.13 -18.91 -0.45
C LEU A 80 10.70 -20.01 -1.33
N ASP A 81 11.96 -19.86 -1.72
CA ASP A 81 12.67 -20.88 -2.47
C ASP A 81 13.08 -22.09 -1.62
N SER A 82 13.13 -21.95 -0.31
CA SER A 82 13.48 -23.02 0.63
C SER A 82 12.83 -22.76 1.99
N SER A 83 12.42 -23.82 2.68
CA SER A 83 11.86 -23.74 4.03
C SER A 83 12.92 -23.57 5.11
N THR A 84 14.18 -23.93 4.84
CA THR A 84 15.25 -23.95 5.83
C THR A 84 16.34 -22.91 5.55
N THR A 85 16.65 -22.67 4.27
CA THR A 85 17.69 -21.72 3.85
C THR A 85 17.16 -20.81 2.72
N PRO A 86 16.14 -20.00 3.01
CA PRO A 86 15.54 -19.16 1.96
C PRO A 86 16.53 -18.07 1.51
N THR A 87 16.65 -17.90 0.19
CA THR A 87 17.45 -16.85 -0.43
C THR A 87 16.61 -15.88 -1.26
N SER A 88 15.35 -16.21 -1.53
CA SER A 88 14.45 -15.35 -2.28
C SER A 88 13.01 -15.58 -1.86
N ARG A 89 12.17 -14.57 -2.08
CA ARG A 89 10.72 -14.71 -2.01
C ARG A 89 10.10 -14.16 -3.28
N THR A 90 9.04 -14.82 -3.74
CA THR A 90 8.29 -14.40 -4.92
C THR A 90 6.85 -14.19 -4.53
N ARG A 91 6.24 -13.10 -5.00
CA ARG A 91 4.84 -12.84 -4.71
C ARG A 91 3.96 -13.88 -5.42
N ALA A 92 3.01 -14.45 -4.67
CA ALA A 92 2.12 -15.51 -5.18
C ALA A 92 0.71 -15.00 -5.47
N THR A 93 0.26 -13.92 -4.80
CA THR A 93 -1.08 -13.35 -5.05
C THR A 93 -1.10 -11.83 -5.03
#